data_eeeb201e8a1a4d991b1d86858e03cf9b
#
_entry.id   eeeb201e8a1a4d991b1d86858e03cf9b
#
_cell.length_a   1.000
_cell.length_b   1.000
_cell.length_c   1.000
_cell.angle_alpha   90.00
_cell.angle_beta   90.00
_cell.angle_gamma   90.00
#
_symmetry.space_group_name_H-M   'P 1'
#
loop_
_entity.id
_entity.type
_entity.pdbx_description
1 polymer ?
#
loop_
_entity_poly.entity_id
_entity_poly.type
_entity_poly.pdbx_seq_one_letter_code
_entity_poly.pdbx_strand_id
1 'polypeptide(L)'
;MPDYLFLMHDDAPARSVEEGEEDWDGYVRRLQASGNFHGGSAIGGGLCVRKDGGVRPITAHLAGYIRVTARDLRHAEALLRDNPVFENGGTVEIRELPRTD
;
A
#
# COMPACT_ATOMS: atom_id res chain seq x y z
N MET A 1 -6.93 17.17 6.09
CA MET A 1 -5.70 16.50 5.63
C MET A 1 -5.93 15.81 4.31
N PRO A 2 -5.00 15.90 3.36
CA PRO A 2 -5.09 15.11 2.13
C PRO A 2 -5.09 13.62 2.37
N ASP A 3 -5.72 12.89 1.46
CA ASP A 3 -5.72 11.43 1.46
C ASP A 3 -4.64 10.92 0.50
N TYR A 4 -3.99 9.83 0.89
CA TYR A 4 -2.97 9.17 0.09
C TYR A 4 -3.24 7.67 0.03
N LEU A 5 -2.81 7.06 -1.05
CA LEU A 5 -2.87 5.62 -1.24
C LEU A 5 -1.44 5.08 -1.28
N PHE A 6 -1.18 4.09 -0.44
CA PHE A 6 0.05 3.30 -0.52
C PHE A 6 -0.25 2.06 -1.34
N LEU A 7 0.46 1.91 -2.46
CA LEU A 7 0.40 0.68 -3.27
C LEU A 7 1.68 -0.10 -3.01
N MET A 8 1.57 -1.23 -2.34
CA MET A 8 2.72 -2.08 -2.06
C MET A 8 3.01 -2.94 -3.28
N HIS A 9 4.28 -2.97 -3.70
CA HIS A 9 4.74 -3.78 -4.81
C HIS A 9 5.31 -5.11 -4.32
N ASP A 10 5.16 -6.15 -5.11
CA ASP A 10 5.70 -7.46 -4.81
C ASP A 10 7.10 -7.59 -5.43
N ASP A 11 8.02 -6.77 -4.95
CA ASP A 11 9.37 -6.67 -5.50
C ASP A 11 10.47 -6.70 -4.44
N ALA A 12 10.16 -7.05 -3.21
CA ALA A 12 11.16 -7.16 -2.15
C ALA A 12 12.18 -8.25 -2.52
N PRO A 13 13.50 -7.96 -2.43
CA PRO A 13 14.53 -8.89 -2.92
C PRO A 13 14.61 -10.19 -2.16
N ALA A 14 14.25 -10.20 -0.89
CA ALA A 14 14.18 -11.43 -0.11
C ALA A 14 13.20 -11.24 1.02
N ARG A 15 12.29 -12.19 1.18
CA ARG A 15 11.44 -12.19 2.36
C ARG A 15 12.23 -12.77 3.52
N SER A 16 12.32 -12.02 4.58
CA SER A 16 12.75 -12.55 5.84
C SER A 16 11.74 -13.61 6.28
N VAL A 17 12.24 -14.75 6.78
CA VAL A 17 11.38 -15.80 7.32
C VAL A 17 10.53 -15.28 8.48
N GLU A 18 10.97 -14.18 9.06
CA GLU A 18 10.30 -13.52 10.18
C GLU A 18 9.24 -12.53 9.76
N GLU A 19 9.10 -12.29 8.45
CA GLU A 19 8.05 -11.43 7.91
C GLU A 19 6.73 -12.17 8.00
N GLY A 20 6.07 -12.07 9.14
CA GLY A 20 4.82 -12.73 9.40
C GLY A 20 3.69 -11.74 9.65
N GLU A 21 2.56 -12.28 9.99
CA GLU A 21 1.36 -11.50 10.30
C GLU A 21 1.61 -10.48 11.42
N GLU A 22 2.50 -10.79 12.35
CA GLU A 22 2.80 -9.90 13.48
C GLU A 22 3.38 -8.58 13.03
N ASP A 23 4.25 -8.57 12.00
CA ASP A 23 4.84 -7.34 11.49
C ASP A 23 3.78 -6.43 10.87
N TRP A 24 2.86 -7.00 10.10
CA TRP A 24 1.75 -6.26 9.54
C TRP A 24 0.79 -5.79 10.62
N ASP A 25 0.42 -6.67 11.55
CA ASP A 25 -0.47 -6.31 12.64
C ASP A 25 0.12 -5.19 13.49
N GLY A 26 1.39 -5.26 13.80
CA GLY A 26 2.08 -4.23 14.58
C GLY A 26 2.09 -2.89 13.85
N TYR A 27 2.41 -2.90 12.56
CA TYR A 27 2.44 -1.70 11.74
C TYR A 27 1.04 -1.07 11.64
N VAL A 28 0.03 -1.87 11.29
CA VAL A 28 -1.35 -1.38 11.14
C VAL A 28 -1.87 -0.83 12.47
N ARG A 29 -1.57 -1.52 13.57
CA ARG A 29 -1.99 -1.06 14.90
C ARG A 29 -1.39 0.30 15.26
N ARG A 30 -0.10 0.51 14.99
CA ARG A 30 0.54 1.80 15.21
C ARG A 30 -0.04 2.88 14.30
N LEU A 31 -0.31 2.52 13.06
CA LEU A 31 -0.90 3.44 12.09
C LEU A 31 -2.32 3.84 12.51
N GLN A 32 -3.10 2.88 13.01
CA GLN A 32 -4.42 3.15 13.58
C GLN A 32 -4.33 4.08 14.79
N ALA A 33 -3.38 3.83 15.68
CA ALA A 33 -3.19 4.64 16.87
C ALA A 33 -2.80 6.09 16.53
N SER A 34 -2.14 6.31 15.41
CA SER A 34 -1.78 7.66 14.95
C SER A 34 -2.98 8.46 14.42
N GLY A 35 -4.10 7.79 14.13
CA GLY A 35 -5.27 8.42 13.53
C GLY A 35 -5.20 8.60 12.02
N ASN A 36 -4.13 8.15 11.39
CA ASN A 36 -3.90 8.35 9.96
C ASN A 36 -4.39 7.20 9.08
N PHE A 37 -4.74 6.06 9.67
CA PHE A 37 -5.14 4.87 8.92
C PHE A 37 -6.62 4.91 8.53
N HIS A 38 -6.90 4.64 7.27
CA HIS A 38 -8.27 4.64 6.73
C HIS A 38 -8.60 3.39 5.92
N GLY A 39 -7.92 2.29 6.20
CA GLY A 39 -8.24 1.02 5.59
C GLY A 39 -7.14 0.51 4.69
N GLY A 40 -7.27 -0.72 4.29
CA GLY A 40 -6.33 -1.37 3.40
C GLY A 40 -6.63 -2.85 3.27
N SER A 41 -5.95 -3.49 2.32
CA SER A 41 -6.12 -4.92 2.07
C SER A 41 -5.00 -5.43 1.18
N ALA A 42 -4.79 -6.72 1.22
CA ALA A 42 -4.03 -7.40 0.16
C ALA A 42 -4.81 -7.28 -1.16
N ILE A 43 -4.09 -7.28 -2.26
CA ILE A 43 -4.67 -7.27 -3.60
C ILE A 43 -4.44 -8.65 -4.21
N GLY A 44 -5.53 -9.30 -4.58
CA GLY A 44 -5.49 -10.62 -5.19
C GLY A 44 -5.51 -10.56 -6.72
N GLY A 45 -5.83 -11.70 -7.33
CA GLY A 45 -5.96 -11.80 -8.78
C GLY A 45 -7.19 -11.08 -9.30
N GLY A 46 -7.25 -10.95 -10.59
CA GLY A 46 -8.36 -10.28 -11.25
C GLY A 46 -8.20 -10.29 -12.76
N LEU A 47 -8.86 -9.35 -13.40
CA LEU A 47 -8.79 -9.23 -14.86
C LEU A 47 -8.89 -7.77 -15.28
N CYS A 48 -8.36 -7.47 -16.45
CA CYS A 48 -8.53 -6.17 -17.09
C CYS A 48 -9.65 -6.27 -18.12
N VAL A 49 -10.53 -5.28 -18.13
CA VAL A 49 -11.70 -5.28 -19.02
C VAL A 49 -11.67 -3.99 -19.84
N ARG A 50 -11.86 -4.13 -21.13
CA ARG A 50 -12.03 -3.00 -22.04
C ARG A 50 -13.30 -3.20 -22.84
N LYS A 51 -13.93 -2.10 -23.23
CA LYS A 51 -15.19 -2.15 -23.97
C LYS A 51 -15.04 -2.84 -25.32
N ASP A 52 -13.84 -2.78 -25.93
CA ASP A 52 -13.55 -3.43 -27.20
C ASP A 52 -13.39 -4.95 -27.10
N GLY A 53 -13.50 -5.52 -25.90
CA GLY A 53 -13.35 -6.95 -25.68
C GLY A 53 -11.91 -7.44 -25.63
N GLY A 54 -10.92 -6.53 -25.74
CA GLY A 54 -9.52 -6.92 -25.67
C GLY A 54 -9.15 -7.45 -24.28
N VAL A 55 -8.38 -8.53 -24.26
CA VAL A 55 -7.88 -9.12 -23.01
C VAL A 55 -6.47 -8.59 -22.78
N ARG A 56 -6.22 -8.07 -21.59
CA ARG A 56 -4.91 -7.59 -21.18
C ARG A 56 -4.54 -8.19 -19.84
N PRO A 57 -3.24 -8.46 -19.61
CA PRO A 57 -2.84 -8.95 -18.30
C PRO A 57 -3.04 -7.88 -17.23
N ILE A 58 -3.35 -8.31 -16.01
CA ILE A 58 -3.42 -7.39 -14.88
C ILE A 58 -2.01 -6.92 -14.53
N THR A 59 -1.95 -5.81 -13.77
CA THR A 59 -0.70 -5.35 -13.19
C THR A 59 -0.25 -6.36 -12.13
N ALA A 60 0.80 -7.11 -12.45
CA ALA A 60 1.17 -8.28 -11.66
C ALA A 60 1.96 -7.96 -10.39
N HIS A 61 2.52 -6.76 -10.30
CA HIS A 61 3.42 -6.42 -9.19
C HIS A 61 2.72 -5.79 -7.97
N LEU A 62 1.41 -5.61 -8.00
CA LEU A 62 0.69 -5.03 -6.86
C LEU A 62 0.33 -6.13 -5.87
N ALA A 63 0.74 -5.94 -4.61
CA ALA A 63 0.51 -6.91 -3.54
C ALA A 63 -0.53 -6.46 -2.54
N GLY A 64 -0.73 -5.14 -2.40
CA GLY A 64 -1.67 -4.62 -1.41
C GLY A 64 -1.80 -3.12 -1.49
N TYR A 65 -2.74 -2.58 -0.71
CA TYR A 65 -2.92 -1.14 -0.60
C TYR A 65 -3.28 -0.75 0.83
N ILE A 66 -2.95 0.50 1.17
CA ILE A 66 -3.36 1.14 2.43
C ILE A 66 -3.76 2.56 2.09
N ARG A 67 -4.88 3.01 2.65
CA ARG A 67 -5.31 4.40 2.54
C ARG A 67 -5.01 5.12 3.85
N VAL A 68 -4.35 6.29 3.74
CA VAL A 68 -3.98 7.10 4.89
C VAL A 68 -4.34 8.56 4.65
N THR A 69 -4.41 9.32 5.74
CA THR A 69 -4.38 10.79 5.67
C THR A 69 -3.00 11.26 6.14
N ALA A 70 -2.51 12.34 5.54
CA ALA A 70 -1.25 12.95 5.93
C ALA A 70 -1.29 14.44 5.58
N ARG A 71 -0.45 15.22 6.24
CA ARG A 71 -0.40 16.67 6.00
C ARG A 71 0.09 16.99 4.59
N ASP A 72 1.05 16.22 4.11
CA ASP A 72 1.67 16.40 2.80
C ASP A 72 2.36 15.09 2.40
N LEU A 73 2.99 15.07 1.24
CA LEU A 73 3.66 13.89 0.72
C LEU A 73 4.82 13.42 1.61
N ARG A 74 5.56 14.34 2.20
CA ARG A 74 6.65 13.98 3.13
C ARG A 74 6.13 13.30 4.38
N HIS A 75 5.02 13.77 4.91
CA HIS A 75 4.39 13.13 6.06
C HIS A 75 3.91 11.72 5.68
N ALA A 76 3.30 11.57 4.50
CA ALA A 76 2.88 10.26 4.02
C ALA A 76 4.09 9.31 3.92
N GLU A 77 5.21 9.78 3.39
CA GLU A 77 6.44 9.00 3.31
C GLU A 77 6.92 8.57 4.70
N ALA A 78 6.84 9.46 5.68
CA ALA A 78 7.24 9.13 7.06
C ALA A 78 6.35 8.04 7.68
N LEU A 79 5.11 7.90 7.22
CA LEU A 79 4.21 6.84 7.70
C LEU A 79 4.60 5.44 7.21
N LEU A 80 5.57 5.33 6.31
CA LEU A 80 6.10 4.04 5.86
C LEU A 80 7.02 3.37 6.86
N ARG A 81 7.45 4.08 7.89
CA ARG A 81 8.30 3.50 8.91
C ARG A 81 7.63 2.26 9.50
N ASP A 82 8.37 1.16 9.53
CA ASP A 82 7.92 -0.16 9.99
C ASP A 82 6.94 -0.87 9.04
N ASN A 83 6.66 -0.29 7.87
CA ASN A 83 5.89 -1.00 6.85
C ASN A 83 6.73 -2.20 6.37
N PRO A 84 6.23 -3.44 6.48
CA PRO A 84 7.04 -4.62 6.15
C PRO A 84 7.58 -4.66 4.73
N VAL A 85 6.81 -4.22 3.74
CA VAL A 85 7.30 -4.17 2.35
C VAL A 85 8.45 -3.18 2.25
N PHE A 86 8.27 -1.98 2.78
CA PHE A 86 9.30 -0.94 2.76
C PHE A 86 10.57 -1.37 3.49
N GLU A 87 10.41 -1.92 4.68
CA GLU A 87 11.57 -2.30 5.50
C GLU A 87 12.35 -3.47 4.92
N ASN A 88 11.71 -4.32 4.13
CA ASN A 88 12.36 -5.44 3.47
C ASN A 88 12.92 -5.10 2.07
N GLY A 89 12.96 -3.82 1.73
CA GLY A 89 13.54 -3.36 0.48
C GLY A 89 12.60 -3.37 -0.72
N GLY A 90 11.31 -3.60 -0.48
CA GLY A 90 10.30 -3.50 -1.52
C GLY A 90 9.89 -2.05 -1.77
N THR A 91 9.12 -1.85 -2.82
CA THR A 91 8.63 -0.55 -3.22
C THR A 91 7.24 -0.30 -2.67
N VAL A 92 7.03 0.91 -2.16
CA VAL A 92 5.68 1.41 -1.86
C VAL A 92 5.47 2.65 -2.70
N GLU A 93 4.47 2.60 -3.55
CA GLU A 93 4.10 3.71 -4.40
C GLU A 93 3.08 4.57 -3.65
N ILE A 94 3.38 5.87 -3.48
CA ILE A 94 2.50 6.79 -2.77
C ILE A 94 1.78 7.65 -3.80
N ARG A 95 0.45 7.59 -3.79
CA ARG A 95 -0.36 8.37 -4.72
C ARG A 95 -1.32 9.25 -3.93
N GLU A 96 -1.41 10.52 -4.30
CA GLU A 96 -2.41 11.40 -3.71
C GLU A 96 -3.79 11.03 -4.24
N LEU A 97 -4.78 11.04 -3.36
CA LEU A 97 -6.18 10.87 -3.72
C LEU A 97 -6.84 12.25 -3.67
N PRO A 98 -6.89 12.97 -4.80
CA PRO A 98 -7.47 14.31 -4.77
C PRO A 98 -8.94 14.26 -4.41
N ARG A 99 -9.37 15.21 -3.60
CA ARG A 99 -10.79 15.33 -3.27
C ARG A 99 -11.49 16.08 -4.39
N THR A 100 -12.54 15.47 -4.89
CA THR A 100 -13.38 16.06 -5.95
C THR A 100 -14.76 16.26 -5.39
N ASP A 101 -15.01 17.40 -4.80
CA ASP A 101 -16.34 17.72 -4.31
C ASP A 101 -17.05 18.71 -5.18
#